data_80b91c1b0eef5c5609072321964b5c6c
#
_entry.id   80b91c1b0eef5c5609072321964b5c6c
#
_cell.length_a   1.000
_cell.length_b   1.000
_cell.length_c   1.000
_cell.angle_alpha   90.00
_cell.angle_beta   90.00
_cell.angle_gamma   90.00
#
_symmetry.space_group_name_H-M   'P 1'
#
loop_
_entity.id
_entity.type
_entity.pdbx_description
1 polymer ?
#
loop_
_entity_poly.entity_id
_entity_poly.type
_entity_poly.pdbx_seq_one_letter_code
_entity_poly.pdbx_strand_id
1 'polypeptide(L)'
;MNKEIISTPNAPAAIGPYSQAVKTGLVVFLSGQIGLDPATKEIVGGDFAAQVRQAFKNLEAVARASGGSLANAVKFTLFLTDLARFTEANAIMAEVVPQPFPARSTIGVASLPRGAQFEVEAILVL
;
A
#
# COMPACT_ATOMS: atom_id res chain seq x y z
N MET A 1 -13.26 21.96 -6.74
CA MET A 1 -12.11 21.05 -6.59
C MET A 1 -12.41 19.75 -7.30
N ASN A 2 -11.52 19.29 -8.13
CA ASN A 2 -11.70 18.05 -8.87
C ASN A 2 -11.15 16.87 -8.08
N LYS A 3 -11.95 15.82 -8.02
CA LYS A 3 -11.58 14.55 -7.40
C LYS A 3 -11.56 13.49 -8.50
N GLU A 4 -10.37 13.08 -8.90
CA GLU A 4 -10.21 12.07 -9.93
C GLU A 4 -10.06 10.70 -9.27
N ILE A 5 -10.91 9.76 -9.66
CA ILE A 5 -10.89 8.41 -9.14
C ILE A 5 -9.89 7.57 -9.93
N ILE A 6 -8.98 6.90 -9.24
CA ILE A 6 -7.99 6.02 -9.86
C ILE A 6 -8.41 4.58 -9.65
N SER A 7 -8.34 3.80 -10.72
CA SER A 7 -8.68 2.38 -10.69
C SER A 7 -7.77 1.62 -11.65
N THR A 8 -7.30 0.44 -11.25
CA THR A 8 -6.46 -0.41 -12.08
C THR A 8 -6.75 -1.88 -11.80
N PRO A 9 -6.76 -2.74 -12.82
CA PRO A 9 -6.90 -4.18 -12.62
C PRO A 9 -5.61 -4.83 -12.10
N ASN A 10 -4.50 -4.09 -12.03
CA ASN A 10 -3.21 -4.59 -11.57
C ASN A 10 -3.07 -4.58 -10.05
N ALA A 11 -4.09 -4.11 -9.35
CA ALA A 11 -4.21 -4.17 -7.90
C ALA A 11 -5.59 -4.71 -7.53
N PRO A 12 -5.79 -5.19 -6.30
CA PRO A 12 -7.10 -5.69 -5.88
C PRO A 12 -8.19 -4.65 -6.08
N ALA A 13 -9.32 -5.07 -6.66
CA ALA A 13 -10.47 -4.19 -6.87
C ALA A 13 -11.00 -3.67 -5.52
N ALA A 14 -11.47 -2.43 -5.52
CA ALA A 14 -12.14 -1.88 -4.35
C ALA A 14 -13.49 -2.57 -4.14
N ILE A 15 -13.64 -3.22 -3.00
CA ILE A 15 -14.88 -3.89 -2.61
C ILE A 15 -15.48 -3.10 -1.47
N GLY A 16 -16.55 -2.36 -1.75
CA GLY A 16 -17.19 -1.51 -0.77
C GLY A 16 -17.14 -0.03 -1.18
N PRO A 17 -17.53 0.88 -0.28
CA PRO A 17 -17.66 2.30 -0.62
C PRO A 17 -16.34 3.05 -0.52
N TYR A 18 -15.35 2.66 -1.33
CA TYR A 18 -14.06 3.36 -1.42
C TYR A 18 -13.44 3.19 -2.80
N SER A 19 -12.43 4.00 -3.09
CA SER A 19 -11.65 3.93 -4.33
C SER A 19 -10.24 3.44 -4.03
N GLN A 20 -9.57 2.84 -5.01
CA GLN A 20 -8.16 2.44 -4.85
C GLN A 20 -7.28 3.64 -4.57
N ALA A 21 -7.54 4.75 -5.23
CA ALA A 21 -6.88 6.03 -4.95
C ALA A 21 -7.74 7.17 -5.44
N VAL A 22 -7.48 8.35 -4.87
CA VAL A 22 -8.12 9.61 -5.27
C VAL A 22 -7.03 10.63 -5.50
N LYS A 23 -7.08 11.28 -6.67
CA LYS A 23 -6.14 12.34 -7.05
C LYS A 23 -6.85 13.67 -7.05
N THR A 24 -6.23 14.67 -6.43
CA THR A 24 -6.69 16.05 -6.46
C THR A 24 -5.49 16.97 -6.68
N GLY A 25 -5.48 17.70 -7.80
CA GLY A 25 -4.30 18.45 -8.20
C GLY A 25 -3.12 17.51 -8.40
N LEU A 26 -2.02 17.73 -7.69
CA LEU A 26 -0.82 16.88 -7.76
C LEU A 26 -0.75 15.87 -6.61
N VAL A 27 -1.75 15.87 -5.73
CA VAL A 27 -1.75 14.99 -4.56
C VAL A 27 -2.58 13.76 -4.84
N VAL A 28 -2.04 12.58 -4.52
CA VAL A 28 -2.75 11.31 -4.67
C VAL A 28 -2.82 10.62 -3.31
N PHE A 29 -4.03 10.30 -2.89
CA PHE A 29 -4.28 9.54 -1.66
C PHE A 29 -4.55 8.09 -2.05
N LEU A 30 -3.68 7.19 -1.64
CA LEU A 30 -3.82 5.77 -1.93
C LEU A 30 -4.43 5.05 -0.73
N SER A 31 -5.50 4.31 -1.00
CA SER A 31 -6.11 3.44 0.01
C SER A 31 -5.12 2.36 0.44
N GLY A 32 -5.32 1.83 1.64
CA GLY A 32 -4.47 0.77 2.17
C GLY A 32 -4.49 -0.49 1.32
N GLN A 33 -3.33 -1.13 1.20
CA GLN A 33 -3.18 -2.40 0.49
C GLN A 33 -2.65 -3.45 1.45
N ILE A 34 -3.26 -4.61 1.41
CA ILE A 34 -2.79 -5.82 2.09
C ILE A 34 -2.17 -6.75 1.05
N GLY A 35 -1.58 -7.85 1.48
CA GLY A 35 -0.93 -8.81 0.59
C GLY A 35 -1.91 -9.68 -0.18
N LEU A 36 -2.89 -9.07 -0.83
CA LEU A 36 -3.90 -9.77 -1.61
C LEU A 36 -3.44 -9.89 -3.06
N ASP A 37 -3.49 -11.10 -3.62
CA ASP A 37 -3.19 -11.32 -5.02
C ASP A 37 -4.36 -10.79 -5.86
N PRO A 38 -4.13 -9.85 -6.80
CA PRO A 38 -5.22 -9.28 -7.60
C PRO A 38 -5.92 -10.31 -8.50
N ALA A 39 -5.23 -11.37 -8.89
CA ALA A 39 -5.79 -12.39 -9.79
C ALA A 39 -6.65 -13.40 -9.03
N THR A 40 -6.15 -13.93 -7.90
CA THR A 40 -6.88 -14.94 -7.12
C THR A 40 -7.83 -14.31 -6.11
N LYS A 41 -7.61 -13.04 -5.74
CA LYS A 41 -8.38 -12.31 -4.72
C LYS A 41 -8.24 -12.92 -3.33
N GLU A 42 -7.09 -13.56 -3.08
CA GLU A 42 -6.77 -14.18 -1.80
C GLU A 42 -5.44 -13.64 -1.28
N ILE A 43 -5.27 -13.68 0.05
CA ILE A 43 -3.97 -13.36 0.67
C ILE A 43 -2.93 -14.32 0.09
N VAL A 44 -1.78 -13.79 -0.33
CA VAL A 44 -0.71 -14.62 -0.86
C VAL A 44 -0.25 -15.64 0.16
N GLY A 45 0.05 -16.84 -0.30
CA GLY A 45 0.62 -17.89 0.54
C GLY A 45 2.04 -17.53 0.96
N GLY A 46 2.52 -18.21 1.99
CA GLY A 46 3.85 -17.99 2.51
C GLY A 46 3.83 -17.25 3.83
N ASP A 47 4.88 -16.48 4.07
CA ASP A 47 5.13 -15.85 5.36
C ASP A 47 4.75 -14.36 5.35
N PHE A 48 5.08 -13.69 6.46
CA PHE A 48 4.88 -12.25 6.61
C PHE A 48 5.57 -11.46 5.49
N ALA A 49 6.80 -11.82 5.14
CA ALA A 49 7.55 -11.13 4.08
C ALA A 49 6.81 -11.17 2.74
N ALA A 50 6.20 -12.30 2.40
CA ALA A 50 5.41 -12.44 1.17
C ALA A 50 4.23 -11.47 1.17
N GLN A 51 3.54 -11.32 2.30
CA GLN A 51 2.44 -10.36 2.41
C GLN A 51 2.92 -8.92 2.27
N VAL A 52 4.04 -8.57 2.89
CA VAL A 52 4.60 -7.22 2.80
C VAL A 52 4.96 -6.90 1.34
N ARG A 53 5.64 -7.81 0.66
CA ARG A 53 6.04 -7.61 -0.74
C ARG A 53 4.84 -7.45 -1.66
N GLN A 54 3.82 -8.26 -1.48
CA GLN A 54 2.60 -8.17 -2.30
C GLN A 54 1.84 -6.87 -2.02
N ALA A 55 1.77 -6.44 -0.77
CA ALA A 55 1.10 -5.19 -0.41
C ALA A 55 1.78 -3.99 -1.09
N PHE A 56 3.12 -3.92 -1.06
CA PHE A 56 3.86 -2.87 -1.77
C PHE A 56 3.69 -2.96 -3.28
N LYS A 57 3.66 -4.18 -3.83
CA LYS A 57 3.43 -4.37 -5.27
C LYS A 57 2.06 -3.85 -5.68
N ASN A 58 1.03 -4.11 -4.88
CA ASN A 58 -0.31 -3.59 -5.14
C ASN A 58 -0.32 -2.06 -5.06
N LEU A 59 0.33 -1.50 -4.06
CA LEU A 59 0.40 -0.05 -3.87
C LEU A 59 1.11 0.61 -5.06
N GLU A 60 2.22 0.02 -5.52
CA GLU A 60 2.96 0.51 -6.69
C GLU A 60 2.08 0.50 -7.94
N ALA A 61 1.28 -0.55 -8.14
CA ALA A 61 0.38 -0.62 -9.28
C ALA A 61 -0.63 0.53 -9.29
N VAL A 62 -1.19 0.87 -8.13
CA VAL A 62 -2.12 2.00 -8.01
C VAL A 62 -1.39 3.33 -8.22
N ALA A 63 -0.19 3.47 -7.67
CA ALA A 63 0.64 4.65 -7.88
C ALA A 63 0.92 4.88 -9.37
N ARG A 64 1.26 3.81 -10.09
CA ARG A 64 1.48 3.88 -11.55
C ARG A 64 0.23 4.30 -12.30
N ALA A 65 -0.92 3.79 -11.90
CA ALA A 65 -2.20 4.16 -12.51
C ALA A 65 -2.54 5.64 -12.28
N SER A 66 -2.00 6.25 -11.24
CA SER A 66 -2.21 7.67 -10.95
C SER A 66 -1.24 8.59 -11.70
N GLY A 67 -0.27 8.03 -12.41
CA GLY A 67 0.73 8.79 -13.17
C GLY A 67 2.06 8.96 -12.46
N GLY A 68 2.28 8.25 -11.37
CA GLY A 68 3.52 8.33 -10.60
C GLY A 68 4.07 6.95 -10.24
N SER A 69 4.75 6.89 -9.12
CA SER A 69 5.29 5.67 -8.57
C SER A 69 5.49 5.86 -7.06
N LEU A 70 5.96 4.85 -6.36
CA LEU A 70 6.28 4.99 -4.94
C LEU A 70 7.42 5.98 -4.69
N ALA A 71 8.20 6.32 -5.71
CA ALA A 71 9.20 7.39 -5.62
C ALA A 71 8.57 8.76 -5.36
N ASN A 72 7.29 8.93 -5.69
CA ASN A 72 6.55 10.17 -5.43
C ASN A 72 5.94 10.23 -4.03
N ALA A 73 6.09 9.18 -3.22
CA ALA A 73 5.47 9.13 -1.91
C ALA A 73 6.11 10.14 -0.97
N VAL A 74 5.27 10.88 -0.26
CA VAL A 74 5.70 11.82 0.79
C VAL A 74 5.36 11.30 2.17
N LYS A 75 4.43 10.34 2.26
CA LYS A 75 4.02 9.74 3.53
C LYS A 75 3.57 8.31 3.32
N PHE A 76 4.08 7.41 4.17
CA PHE A 76 3.56 6.05 4.32
C PHE A 76 3.00 5.87 5.73
N THR A 77 1.95 5.06 5.85
CA THR A 77 1.51 4.52 7.13
C THR A 77 1.48 3.00 6.99
N LEU A 78 2.21 2.33 7.88
CA LEU A 78 2.29 0.86 7.93
C LEU A 78 1.51 0.37 9.14
N PHE A 79 0.70 -0.66 8.93
CA PHE A 79 -0.12 -1.28 9.98
C PHE A 79 0.30 -2.74 10.11
N LEU A 80 0.68 -3.15 11.32
CA LEU A 80 1.14 -4.52 11.61
C LEU A 80 0.32 -5.11 12.75
N THR A 81 -0.10 -6.36 12.59
CA THR A 81 -0.78 -7.08 13.70
C THR A 81 0.23 -7.54 14.76
N ASP A 82 1.50 -7.68 14.38
CA ASP A 82 2.60 -8.00 15.29
C ASP A 82 3.73 -7.00 15.09
N LEU A 83 3.81 -6.02 15.99
CA LEU A 83 4.78 -4.93 15.86
C LEU A 83 6.23 -5.41 16.00
N ALA A 84 6.45 -6.58 16.58
CA ALA A 84 7.80 -7.17 16.65
C ALA A 84 8.39 -7.48 15.27
N ARG A 85 7.54 -7.55 14.23
CA ARG A 85 7.98 -7.81 12.86
C ARG A 85 8.34 -6.54 12.08
N PHE A 86 8.38 -5.38 12.75
CA PHE A 86 8.62 -4.15 12.01
C PHE A 86 10.03 -4.08 11.39
N THR A 87 11.02 -4.74 11.98
CA THR A 87 12.37 -4.82 11.42
C THR A 87 12.38 -5.50 10.04
N GLU A 88 11.61 -6.58 9.93
CA GLU A 88 11.46 -7.30 8.66
C GLU A 88 10.74 -6.44 7.62
N ALA A 89 9.66 -5.75 8.03
CA ALA A 89 8.94 -4.83 7.14
C ALA A 89 9.84 -3.68 6.68
N ASN A 90 10.68 -3.13 7.58
CA ASN A 90 11.64 -2.08 7.24
C ASN A 90 12.62 -2.52 6.16
N ALA A 91 13.16 -3.73 6.28
CA ALA A 91 14.13 -4.24 5.33
C ALA A 91 13.51 -4.34 3.93
N ILE A 92 12.26 -4.81 3.84
CA ILE A 92 11.55 -4.94 2.58
C ILE A 92 11.21 -3.56 2.01
N MET A 93 10.72 -2.65 2.84
CA MET A 93 10.41 -1.28 2.41
C MET A 93 11.65 -0.60 1.82
N ALA A 94 12.82 -0.78 2.43
CA ALA A 94 14.08 -0.21 1.95
C ALA A 94 14.46 -0.73 0.56
N GLU A 95 14.02 -1.94 0.20
CA GLU A 95 14.26 -2.50 -1.13
C GLU A 95 13.33 -1.93 -2.20
N VAL A 96 12.08 -1.61 -1.84
CA VAL A 96 11.04 -1.25 -2.81
C VAL A 96 10.74 0.23 -2.89
N VAL A 97 11.15 1.01 -1.89
CA VAL A 97 10.94 2.46 -1.86
C VAL A 97 12.29 3.15 -2.02
N PRO A 98 12.47 3.99 -3.06
CA PRO A 98 13.76 4.65 -3.27
C PRO A 98 14.00 5.79 -2.27
N GLN A 99 15.27 6.06 -2.03
CA GLN A 99 15.68 7.24 -1.28
C GLN A 99 15.51 8.51 -2.14
N PRO A 100 15.27 9.68 -1.51
CA PRO A 100 15.14 9.88 -0.07
C PRO A 100 13.83 9.29 0.46
N PHE A 101 13.89 8.69 1.65
CA PHE A 101 12.71 8.03 2.20
C PHE A 101 11.65 9.05 2.61
N PRO A 102 10.35 8.73 2.41
CA PRO A 102 9.25 9.59 2.83
C PRO A 102 9.05 9.57 4.35
N ALA A 103 8.22 10.48 4.83
CA ALA A 103 7.75 10.42 6.21
C ALA A 103 6.96 9.12 6.43
N ARG A 104 6.98 8.59 7.65
CA ARG A 104 6.32 7.31 7.94
C ARG A 104 5.87 7.22 9.39
N SER A 105 4.72 6.56 9.58
CA SER A 105 4.30 6.03 10.88
C SER A 105 4.13 4.52 10.75
N THR A 106 4.51 3.78 11.78
CA THR A 106 4.29 2.33 11.86
C THR A 106 3.49 2.05 13.11
N ILE A 107 2.34 1.41 12.95
CA ILE A 107 1.33 1.26 13.99
C ILE A 107 0.99 -0.21 14.17
N GLY A 108 0.97 -0.66 15.43
CA GLY A 108 0.43 -1.97 15.79
C GLY A 108 -1.08 -1.90 15.87
N VAL A 109 -1.77 -2.87 15.28
CA VAL A 109 -3.24 -2.93 15.26
C VAL A 109 -3.71 -4.31 15.73
N ALA A 110 -4.97 -4.36 16.21
CA ALA A 110 -5.54 -5.60 16.72
C ALA A 110 -5.78 -6.62 15.61
N SER A 111 -6.23 -6.17 14.44
CA SER A 111 -6.51 -7.04 13.29
C SER A 111 -6.55 -6.20 12.01
N LEU A 112 -6.45 -6.89 10.88
CA LEU A 112 -6.54 -6.29 9.56
C LEU A 112 -7.53 -7.09 8.70
N PRO A 113 -8.05 -6.50 7.61
CA PRO A 113 -8.98 -7.20 6.74
C PRO A 113 -8.39 -8.52 6.24
N ARG A 114 -9.24 -9.51 6.10
CA ARG A 114 -8.89 -10.83 5.53
C ARG A 114 -7.83 -11.58 6.33
N GLY A 115 -7.64 -11.23 7.60
CA GLY A 115 -6.61 -11.84 8.41
C GLY A 115 -5.19 -11.47 8.01
N ALA A 116 -5.02 -10.39 7.28
CA ALA A 116 -3.70 -9.91 6.87
C ALA A 116 -2.85 -9.54 8.09
N GLN A 117 -1.54 -9.70 7.95
CA GLN A 117 -0.58 -9.33 8.99
C GLN A 117 0.04 -7.96 8.75
N PHE A 118 -0.15 -7.40 7.56
CA PHE A 118 0.46 -6.15 7.13
C PHE A 118 -0.47 -5.39 6.20
N GLU A 119 -0.50 -4.07 6.38
CA GLU A 119 -1.19 -3.16 5.47
C GLU A 119 -0.37 -1.89 5.32
N VAL A 120 -0.41 -1.27 4.15
CA VAL A 120 0.31 -0.02 3.87
C VAL A 120 -0.55 0.91 3.03
N GLU A 121 -0.55 2.19 3.39
CA GLU A 121 -1.17 3.25 2.61
C GLU A 121 -0.15 4.35 2.37
N ALA A 122 -0.43 5.24 1.42
CA ALA A 122 0.51 6.29 1.07
C ALA A 122 -0.18 7.54 0.55
N ILE A 123 0.56 8.65 0.62
CA ILE A 123 0.21 9.91 -0.04
C ILE A 123 1.35 10.22 -1.00
N LEU A 124 1.00 10.49 -2.26
CA LEU A 124 1.97 10.89 -3.29
C LEU A 124 1.80 12.35 -3.65
N VAL A 125 2.86 12.96 -4.09
CA VAL A 125 2.84 14.27 -4.77
C VAL A 125 3.54 14.10 -6.11
N LEU A 126 2.79 14.32 -7.19
CA LEU A 126 3.28 14.15 -8.56
C LEU A 126 4.05 15.35 -9.07
#